data_a1625c830f53cdc1fb1b42213be35e2d
#
_entry.id   a1625c830f53cdc1fb1b42213be35e2d
#
_cell.length_a   1.000
_cell.length_b   1.000
_cell.length_c   1.000
_cell.angle_alpha   90.00
_cell.angle_beta   90.00
_cell.angle_gamma   90.00
#
_symmetry.space_group_name_H-M   'P 1'
#
loop_
_entity.id
_entity.type
_entity.pdbx_description
1 polymer ?
#
loop_
_entity_poly.entity_id
_entity_poly.type
_entity_poly.pdbx_seq_one_letter_code
_entity_poly.pdbx_strand_id
1 'polypeptide(L)'
;VSGRAGRSQQPGNVINQTYYPEQPIIQSLQQRDRTSFVQQALLEREQFNIPPFGFMTSIIVSGSSKGNVEKISQQLVYFRKYSEEFSVLGPVEAPINLLKGQFRYRILLKGKSRKNLNIFTKKMVSSVKIPSAVKVVIDVDPYTFM
;
A
#
# COMPACT_ATOMS: atom_id res chain seq x y z
N VAL A 1 5.51 0.03 22.61
CA VAL A 1 5.42 -0.64 23.93
C VAL A 1 6.81 -0.77 24.55
N SER A 2 7.83 -1.21 23.80
CA SER A 2 9.20 -1.41 24.32
C SER A 2 9.84 -0.16 24.94
N GLY A 3 9.54 1.03 24.44
CA GLY A 3 10.06 2.31 24.97
C GLY A 3 9.50 2.73 26.35
N ARG A 4 8.69 1.87 26.98
CA ARG A 4 8.19 2.10 28.36
C ARG A 4 8.92 1.28 29.41
N ALA A 5 9.73 0.30 29.01
CA ALA A 5 10.58 -0.45 29.92
C ALA A 5 11.80 0.40 30.32
N GLY A 6 12.21 0.34 31.59
CA GLY A 6 13.43 1.03 32.08
C GLY A 6 13.28 2.54 32.33
N ARG A 7 12.09 3.04 32.67
CA ARG A 7 11.89 4.46 33.01
C ARG A 7 12.26 4.85 34.44
N SER A 8 12.50 3.86 35.29
CA SER A 8 13.06 4.07 36.64
C SER A 8 14.57 3.73 36.62
N GLN A 9 15.25 3.91 37.73
CA GLN A 9 16.70 3.62 37.85
C GLN A 9 17.08 2.15 37.59
N GLN A 10 16.11 1.26 37.35
CA GLN A 10 16.37 -0.15 37.04
C GLN A 10 16.32 -0.38 35.52
N PRO A 11 17.27 -1.15 34.95
CA PRO A 11 17.25 -1.50 33.55
C PRO A 11 16.02 -2.38 33.24
N GLY A 12 15.26 -2.00 32.20
CA GLY A 12 14.11 -2.77 31.74
C GLY A 12 14.50 -3.74 30.65
N ASN A 13 14.04 -4.99 30.77
CA ASN A 13 14.18 -5.99 29.72
C ASN A 13 12.91 -6.07 28.88
N VAL A 14 13.08 -6.19 27.56
CA VAL A 14 11.99 -6.39 26.59
C VAL A 14 12.25 -7.69 25.85
N ILE A 15 11.28 -8.58 25.88
CA ILE A 15 11.33 -9.85 25.15
C ILE A 15 10.42 -9.74 23.94
N ASN A 16 10.98 -9.94 22.73
CA ASN A 16 10.23 -10.01 21.49
C ASN A 16 10.15 -11.48 21.05
N GLN A 17 8.92 -12.00 20.91
CA GLN A 17 8.69 -13.33 20.36
C GLN A 17 8.36 -13.24 18.88
N THR A 18 9.06 -13.99 18.04
CA THR A 18 8.86 -14.02 16.59
C THR A 18 9.22 -15.39 16.01
N TYR A 19 8.57 -15.74 14.89
CA TYR A 19 8.94 -16.92 14.09
C TYR A 19 10.10 -16.64 13.13
N TYR A 20 10.45 -15.34 12.93
CA TYR A 20 11.45 -14.90 11.96
C TYR A 20 12.50 -14.01 12.64
N PRO A 21 13.36 -14.55 13.53
CA PRO A 21 14.35 -13.77 14.25
C PRO A 21 15.40 -13.12 13.33
N GLU A 22 15.60 -13.69 12.13
CA GLU A 22 16.54 -13.21 11.13
C GLU A 22 16.11 -11.97 10.37
N GLN A 23 14.86 -11.53 10.57
CA GLN A 23 14.40 -10.33 9.86
C GLN A 23 15.21 -9.09 10.27
N PRO A 24 15.64 -8.25 9.29
CA PRO A 24 16.47 -7.09 9.55
C PRO A 24 15.94 -6.15 10.62
N ILE A 25 14.61 -5.98 10.68
CA ILE A 25 13.96 -5.16 11.71
C ILE A 25 14.15 -5.75 13.11
N ILE A 26 14.08 -7.08 13.26
CA ILE A 26 14.26 -7.75 14.55
C ILE A 26 15.72 -7.65 15.01
N GLN A 27 16.66 -7.89 14.11
CA GLN A 27 18.08 -7.76 14.39
C GLN A 27 18.47 -6.33 14.75
N SER A 28 17.96 -5.32 14.01
CA SER A 28 18.24 -3.92 14.32
C SER A 28 17.66 -3.48 15.67
N LEU A 29 16.51 -4.04 16.06
CA LEU A 29 15.94 -3.81 17.39
C LEU A 29 16.80 -4.39 18.50
N GLN A 30 17.35 -5.61 18.31
CA GLN A 30 18.27 -6.25 19.27
C GLN A 30 19.57 -5.47 19.41
N GLN A 31 20.14 -5.04 18.29
CA GLN A 31 21.41 -4.31 18.23
C GLN A 31 21.24 -2.82 18.55
N ARG A 32 20.01 -2.33 18.67
CA ARG A 32 19.66 -0.90 18.81
C ARG A 32 20.22 -0.04 17.67
N ASP A 33 20.45 -0.65 16.51
CA ASP A 33 21.00 0.02 15.33
C ASP A 33 19.88 0.50 14.40
N ARG A 34 19.30 1.64 14.79
CA ARG A 34 18.27 2.31 13.98
C ARG A 34 18.83 2.83 12.66
N THR A 35 20.08 3.26 12.65
CA THR A 35 20.67 3.93 11.48
C THR A 35 20.82 2.97 10.31
N SER A 36 21.44 1.82 10.53
CA SER A 36 21.59 0.78 9.51
C SER A 36 20.24 0.26 9.01
N PHE A 37 19.27 0.10 9.91
CA PHE A 37 17.91 -0.29 9.51
C PHE A 37 17.27 0.72 8.56
N VAL A 38 17.35 2.02 8.90
CA VAL A 38 16.76 3.08 8.05
C VAL A 38 17.47 3.14 6.70
N GLN A 39 18.79 3.02 6.66
CA GLN A 39 19.57 3.01 5.41
C GLN A 39 19.15 1.83 4.52
N GLN A 40 19.08 0.62 5.06
CA GLN A 40 18.66 -0.55 4.30
C GLN A 40 17.23 -0.41 3.81
N ALA A 41 16.30 0.06 4.65
CA ALA A 41 14.92 0.29 4.25
C ALA A 41 14.79 1.35 3.14
N LEU A 42 15.65 2.38 3.13
CA LEU A 42 15.68 3.38 2.06
C LEU A 42 16.21 2.79 0.75
N LEU A 43 17.27 1.99 0.78
CA LEU A 43 17.81 1.31 -0.41
C LEU A 43 16.76 0.39 -1.05
N GLU A 44 16.04 -0.39 -0.25
CA GLU A 44 14.94 -1.23 -0.75
C GLU A 44 13.83 -0.38 -1.39
N ARG A 45 13.46 0.74 -0.76
CA ARG A 45 12.45 1.66 -1.29
C ARG A 45 12.86 2.29 -2.62
N GLU A 46 14.13 2.65 -2.75
CA GLU A 46 14.71 3.19 -3.98
C GLU A 46 14.67 2.14 -5.10
N GLN A 47 15.10 0.92 -4.82
CA GLN A 47 15.09 -0.20 -5.79
C GLN A 47 13.68 -0.44 -6.35
N PHE A 48 12.66 -0.37 -5.51
CA PHE A 48 11.27 -0.59 -5.92
C PHE A 48 10.53 0.67 -6.37
N ASN A 49 11.17 1.83 -6.45
CA ASN A 49 10.56 3.12 -6.77
C ASN A 49 9.29 3.38 -5.94
N ILE A 50 9.39 3.20 -4.63
CA ILE A 50 8.32 3.52 -3.68
C ILE A 50 8.70 4.73 -2.82
N PRO A 51 7.75 5.43 -2.18
CA PRO A 51 8.05 6.63 -1.41
C PRO A 51 9.21 6.45 -0.40
N PRO A 52 10.16 7.41 -0.32
CA PRO A 52 10.16 8.76 -0.91
C PRO A 52 10.69 8.87 -2.36
N PHE A 53 11.16 7.78 -2.98
CA PHE A 53 11.81 7.77 -4.30
C PHE A 53 10.83 7.69 -5.48
N GLY A 54 9.57 7.40 -5.22
CA GLY A 54 8.49 7.36 -6.18
C GLY A 54 7.17 7.82 -5.57
N PHE A 55 6.13 7.90 -6.39
CA PHE A 55 4.78 8.26 -5.97
C PHE A 55 3.84 7.09 -6.15
N MET A 56 2.86 7.00 -5.27
CA MET A 56 1.89 5.91 -5.27
C MET A 56 0.47 6.46 -5.17
N THR A 57 -0.46 5.75 -5.80
CA THR A 57 -1.89 6.04 -5.68
C THR A 57 -2.61 4.71 -5.55
N SER A 58 -3.48 4.60 -4.55
CA SER A 58 -4.36 3.44 -4.37
C SER A 58 -5.76 3.76 -4.87
N ILE A 59 -6.35 2.87 -5.66
CA ILE A 59 -7.77 2.91 -6.01
C ILE A 59 -8.46 1.80 -5.26
N ILE A 60 -9.50 2.17 -4.49
CA ILE A 60 -10.32 1.22 -3.74
C ILE A 60 -11.69 1.19 -4.43
N VAL A 61 -12.06 0.02 -4.93
CA VAL A 61 -13.38 -0.24 -5.53
C VAL A 61 -14.20 -1.03 -4.53
N SER A 62 -15.40 -0.56 -4.20
CA SER A 62 -16.25 -1.21 -3.20
C SER A 62 -17.72 -1.23 -3.61
N GLY A 63 -18.46 -2.22 -3.13
CA GLY A 63 -19.88 -2.39 -3.42
C GLY A 63 -20.46 -3.65 -2.79
N SER A 64 -21.78 -3.77 -2.75
CA SER A 64 -22.50 -4.91 -2.17
C SER A 64 -22.42 -6.20 -3.00
N SER A 65 -22.17 -6.09 -4.31
CA SER A 65 -22.04 -7.23 -5.23
C SER A 65 -20.56 -7.49 -5.55
N LYS A 66 -20.03 -8.64 -5.12
CA LYS A 66 -18.64 -9.05 -5.41
C LYS A 66 -18.35 -9.02 -6.90
N GLY A 67 -19.23 -9.60 -7.73
CA GLY A 67 -19.04 -9.69 -9.19
C GLY A 67 -18.99 -8.32 -9.86
N ASN A 68 -19.81 -7.36 -9.42
CA ASN A 68 -19.78 -6.00 -9.96
C ASN A 68 -18.49 -5.28 -9.59
N VAL A 69 -18.04 -5.40 -8.33
CA VAL A 69 -16.80 -4.78 -7.84
C VAL A 69 -15.59 -5.37 -8.59
N GLU A 70 -15.54 -6.67 -8.74
CA GLU A 70 -14.46 -7.36 -9.47
C GLU A 70 -14.43 -6.94 -10.94
N LYS A 71 -15.58 -6.96 -11.63
CA LYS A 71 -15.71 -6.54 -13.04
C LYS A 71 -15.20 -5.11 -13.25
N ILE A 72 -15.64 -4.15 -12.42
CA ILE A 72 -15.18 -2.76 -12.50
C ILE A 72 -13.69 -2.64 -12.23
N SER A 73 -13.17 -3.38 -11.24
CA SER A 73 -11.73 -3.40 -10.93
C SER A 73 -10.90 -3.90 -12.11
N GLN A 74 -11.33 -4.97 -12.78
CA GLN A 74 -10.68 -5.50 -13.98
C GLN A 74 -10.73 -4.51 -15.14
N GLN A 75 -11.86 -3.85 -15.38
CA GLN A 75 -11.99 -2.82 -16.41
C GLN A 75 -11.04 -1.64 -16.17
N LEU A 76 -10.89 -1.20 -14.92
CA LEU A 76 -9.92 -0.17 -14.57
C LEU A 76 -8.50 -0.60 -14.90
N VAL A 77 -8.07 -1.80 -14.46
CA VAL A 77 -6.70 -2.27 -14.71
C VAL A 77 -6.41 -2.49 -16.19
N TYR A 78 -7.42 -2.81 -17.00
CA TYR A 78 -7.26 -2.95 -18.44
C TYR A 78 -6.71 -1.66 -19.08
N PHE A 79 -6.95 -0.50 -18.48
CA PHE A 79 -6.42 0.79 -18.92
C PHE A 79 -4.89 0.88 -18.87
N ARG A 80 -4.20 0.00 -18.13
CA ARG A 80 -2.72 -0.05 -18.02
C ARG A 80 -2.01 -0.13 -19.38
N LYS A 81 -2.64 -0.74 -20.38
CA LYS A 81 -2.07 -0.89 -21.72
C LYS A 81 -1.82 0.44 -22.46
N TYR A 82 -2.38 1.53 -21.95
CA TYR A 82 -2.21 2.86 -22.54
C TYR A 82 -1.03 3.66 -21.99
N SER A 83 -0.22 3.08 -21.10
CA SER A 83 0.98 3.74 -20.60
C SER A 83 1.97 2.71 -20.03
N GLU A 84 3.21 2.81 -20.50
CA GLU A 84 4.36 2.07 -19.94
C GLU A 84 5.06 2.85 -18.83
N GLU A 85 4.74 4.16 -18.67
CA GLU A 85 5.33 5.04 -17.66
C GLU A 85 4.92 4.63 -16.23
N PHE A 86 3.73 4.00 -16.08
CA PHE A 86 3.14 3.68 -14.80
C PHE A 86 3.04 2.18 -14.56
N SER A 87 3.44 1.75 -13.36
CA SER A 87 3.19 0.39 -12.89
C SER A 87 1.80 0.31 -12.28
N VAL A 88 0.94 -0.55 -12.82
CA VAL A 88 -0.41 -0.80 -12.31
C VAL A 88 -0.46 -2.24 -11.79
N LEU A 89 -0.64 -2.39 -10.48
CA LEU A 89 -0.66 -3.66 -9.76
C LEU A 89 -2.09 -3.96 -9.26
N GLY A 90 -2.48 -5.20 -9.37
CA GLY A 90 -3.83 -5.67 -9.03
C GLY A 90 -4.69 -5.92 -10.28
N PRO A 91 -6.04 -6.00 -10.16
CA PRO A 91 -6.81 -5.83 -8.92
C PRO A 91 -6.61 -7.01 -7.96
N VAL A 92 -6.58 -6.73 -6.66
CA VAL A 92 -6.55 -7.76 -5.61
C VAL A 92 -7.64 -7.46 -4.57
N GLU A 93 -8.15 -8.50 -3.93
CA GLU A 93 -9.04 -8.30 -2.79
C GLU A 93 -8.30 -7.52 -1.69
N ALA A 94 -8.99 -6.56 -1.08
CA ALA A 94 -8.40 -5.83 0.05
C ALA A 94 -8.19 -6.80 1.25
N PRO A 95 -7.19 -6.57 2.13
CA PRO A 95 -6.95 -7.42 3.32
C PRO A 95 -8.21 -7.60 4.19
N ILE A 96 -9.06 -6.56 4.26
CA ILE A 96 -10.43 -6.67 4.77
C ILE A 96 -11.34 -6.59 3.54
N ASN A 97 -11.57 -7.74 2.92
CA ASN A 97 -12.31 -7.84 1.66
C ASN A 97 -13.82 -7.59 1.83
N LEU A 98 -14.37 -7.85 3.01
CA LEU A 98 -15.76 -7.58 3.35
C LEU A 98 -15.82 -6.68 4.60
N LEU A 99 -16.21 -5.43 4.40
CA LEU A 99 -16.36 -4.46 5.47
C LEU A 99 -17.78 -3.86 5.41
N LYS A 100 -18.56 -4.03 6.49
CA LYS A 100 -19.94 -3.53 6.59
C LYS A 100 -20.82 -3.96 5.39
N GLY A 101 -20.70 -5.22 4.96
CA GLY A 101 -21.45 -5.75 3.82
C GLY A 101 -20.96 -5.28 2.44
N GLN A 102 -19.83 -4.59 2.36
CA GLN A 102 -19.23 -4.13 1.10
C GLN A 102 -17.98 -4.95 0.77
N PHE A 103 -17.97 -5.58 -0.40
CA PHE A 103 -16.77 -6.18 -0.98
C PHE A 103 -15.82 -5.09 -1.43
N ARG A 104 -14.51 -5.33 -1.28
CA ARG A 104 -13.48 -4.32 -1.56
C ARG A 104 -12.34 -4.92 -2.36
N TYR A 105 -12.03 -4.28 -3.48
CA TYR A 105 -10.84 -4.56 -4.30
C TYR A 105 -9.92 -3.35 -4.30
N ARG A 106 -8.64 -3.60 -4.47
CA ARG A 106 -7.61 -2.58 -4.48
C ARG A 106 -6.75 -2.69 -5.73
N ILE A 107 -6.43 -1.53 -6.30
CA ILE A 107 -5.48 -1.36 -7.39
C ILE A 107 -4.42 -0.37 -6.91
N LEU A 108 -3.16 -0.68 -7.12
CA LEU A 108 -2.05 0.18 -6.76
C LEU A 108 -1.34 0.66 -8.00
N LEU A 109 -1.17 1.97 -8.10
CA LEU A 109 -0.45 2.62 -9.17
C LEU A 109 0.86 3.20 -8.62
N LYS A 110 1.96 3.06 -9.38
CA LYS A 110 3.26 3.65 -9.08
C LYS A 110 3.76 4.45 -10.27
N GLY A 111 4.45 5.56 -9.99
CA GLY A 111 5.06 6.40 -11.03
C GLY A 111 6.13 7.31 -10.46
N LYS A 112 6.97 7.86 -11.35
CA LYS A 112 8.05 8.78 -10.99
C LYS A 112 7.60 10.23 -10.84
N SER A 113 6.43 10.59 -11.38
CA SER A 113 5.87 11.95 -11.33
C SER A 113 4.50 11.95 -10.70
N ARG A 114 4.33 12.65 -9.58
CA ARG A 114 3.04 12.79 -8.88
C ARG A 114 1.98 13.40 -9.80
N LYS A 115 2.33 14.44 -10.53
CA LYS A 115 1.41 15.14 -11.45
C LYS A 115 0.90 14.20 -12.54
N ASN A 116 1.82 13.49 -13.21
CA ASN A 116 1.47 12.58 -14.30
C ASN A 116 0.67 11.38 -13.78
N LEU A 117 1.05 10.82 -12.63
CA LEU A 117 0.34 9.72 -11.98
C LEU A 117 -1.11 10.11 -11.65
N ASN A 118 -1.32 11.32 -11.11
CA ASN A 118 -2.67 11.82 -10.82
C ASN A 118 -3.51 12.02 -12.07
N ILE A 119 -2.90 12.56 -13.15
CA ILE A 119 -3.59 12.71 -14.44
C ILE A 119 -3.97 11.34 -15.01
N PHE A 120 -3.04 10.39 -15.00
CA PHE A 120 -3.28 9.03 -15.47
C PHE A 120 -4.40 8.35 -14.67
N THR A 121 -4.34 8.43 -13.32
CA THR A 121 -5.36 7.86 -12.44
C THR A 121 -6.76 8.43 -12.73
N LYS A 122 -6.87 9.74 -12.90
CA LYS A 122 -8.14 10.38 -13.26
C LYS A 122 -8.67 9.91 -14.61
N LYS A 123 -7.80 9.84 -15.64
CA LYS A 123 -8.18 9.31 -16.96
C LYS A 123 -8.64 7.86 -16.88
N MET A 124 -7.92 7.02 -16.13
CA MET A 124 -8.25 5.62 -15.90
C MET A 124 -9.65 5.46 -15.27
N VAL A 125 -9.95 6.23 -14.22
CA VAL A 125 -11.27 6.16 -13.56
C VAL A 125 -12.38 6.72 -14.46
N SER A 126 -12.14 7.80 -15.19
CA SER A 126 -13.13 8.39 -16.09
C SER A 126 -13.40 7.56 -17.35
N SER A 127 -12.51 6.63 -17.71
CA SER A 127 -12.69 5.74 -18.86
C SER A 127 -13.68 4.60 -18.64
N VAL A 128 -14.07 4.35 -17.37
CA VAL A 128 -14.99 3.27 -17.00
C VAL A 128 -16.30 3.83 -16.50
N LYS A 129 -17.43 3.31 -17.05
CA LYS A 129 -18.77 3.65 -16.54
C LYS A 129 -19.00 2.91 -15.22
N ILE A 130 -18.96 3.66 -14.11
CA ILE A 130 -19.12 3.12 -12.75
C ILE A 130 -20.62 3.12 -12.41
N PRO A 131 -21.23 1.95 -12.12
CA PRO A 131 -22.61 1.87 -11.66
C PRO A 131 -22.78 2.54 -10.30
N SER A 132 -23.97 3.08 -10.00
CA SER A 132 -24.28 3.74 -8.71
C SER A 132 -24.09 2.83 -7.49
N ALA A 133 -24.22 1.51 -7.67
CA ALA A 133 -23.98 0.50 -6.61
C ALA A 133 -22.49 0.25 -6.31
N VAL A 134 -21.57 0.82 -7.09
CA VAL A 134 -20.12 0.67 -6.91
C VAL A 134 -19.50 2.02 -6.59
N LYS A 135 -18.73 2.07 -5.51
CA LYS A 135 -18.00 3.25 -5.09
C LYS A 135 -16.52 3.07 -5.44
N VAL A 136 -15.91 4.09 -6.04
CA VAL A 136 -14.48 4.16 -6.33
C VAL A 136 -13.89 5.32 -5.54
N VAL A 137 -12.85 5.02 -4.76
CA VAL A 137 -12.10 5.99 -3.95
C VAL A 137 -10.66 6.00 -4.42
N ILE A 138 -10.12 7.18 -4.67
CA ILE A 138 -8.72 7.40 -5.02
C ILE A 138 -8.02 7.94 -3.77
N ASP A 139 -6.99 7.23 -3.32
CA ASP A 139 -6.14 7.60 -2.19
C ASP A 139 -4.73 7.88 -2.73
N VAL A 140 -4.34 9.15 -2.69
CA VAL A 140 -3.06 9.64 -3.21
C VAL A 140 -2.04 9.60 -2.09
N ASP A 141 -0.88 9.02 -2.35
CA ASP A 141 0.20 8.76 -1.38
C ASP A 141 -0.34 8.05 -0.12
N PRO A 142 -0.96 6.87 -0.27
CA PRO A 142 -1.58 6.16 0.84
C PRO A 142 -0.56 5.87 1.94
N TYR A 143 -0.93 6.20 3.18
CA TYR A 143 -0.07 5.97 4.34
C TYR A 143 0.12 4.49 4.66
N THR A 144 -0.89 3.69 4.39
CA THR A 144 -0.87 2.23 4.56
C THR A 144 -1.39 1.53 3.32
N PHE A 145 -0.80 0.38 2.99
CA PHE A 145 -1.25 -0.49 1.90
C PHE A 145 -2.11 -1.64 2.41
N MET A 146 -2.50 -1.57 3.67
CA MET A 146 -3.39 -2.53 4.34
C MET A 146 -4.86 -2.12 4.28
#